data_813bf882b8092ba8fcc7b87e3fac099f
#
_entry.id   813bf882b8092ba8fcc7b87e3fac099f
#
_cell.length_a   1.000
_cell.length_b   1.000
_cell.length_c   1.000
_cell.angle_alpha   90.00
_cell.angle_beta   90.00
_cell.angle_gamma   90.00
#
_symmetry.space_group_name_H-M   'P 1'
#
loop_
_entity.id
_entity.type
_entity.pdbx_description
1 polymer ?
#
loop_
_entity_poly.entity_id
_entity_poly.type
_entity_poly.pdbx_seq_one_letter_code
_entity_poly.pdbx_strand_id
1 'polypeptide(L)'
;MNQLLNYLITTPIILIIIAVASLFVFLALALLADVYNDKHPYRKNPYIISTFVTFITLLTVSMGTSVRQNMVENNPLHYVKIQKTDKNIIITSTTMFIKSATLTIKENINNGVIVEHDGNEYVVRNNQLQ
;
A
#
# COMPACT_ATOMS: atom_id res chain seq x y z
N MET A 1 -5.17 -19.53 4.86
CA MET A 1 -4.52 -18.28 5.33
C MET A 1 -4.03 -17.40 4.18
N ASN A 2 -3.28 -17.96 3.22
CA ASN A 2 -2.73 -17.17 2.11
C ASN A 2 -3.79 -16.46 1.26
N GLN A 3 -4.93 -17.10 1.00
CA GLN A 3 -6.02 -16.49 0.25
C GLN A 3 -6.61 -15.29 0.99
N LEU A 4 -6.80 -15.42 2.30
CA LEU A 4 -7.30 -14.33 3.13
C LEU A 4 -6.33 -13.16 3.18
N LEU A 5 -5.06 -13.44 3.39
CA LEU A 5 -4.03 -12.41 3.42
C LEU A 5 -3.89 -11.71 2.07
N ASN A 6 -3.96 -12.44 0.97
CA ASN A 6 -3.96 -11.85 -0.36
C ASN A 6 -5.17 -10.94 -0.59
N TYR A 7 -6.32 -11.31 -0.05
CA TYR A 7 -7.50 -10.45 -0.09
C TYR A 7 -7.30 -9.15 0.72
N LEU A 8 -6.64 -9.26 1.87
CA LEU A 8 -6.40 -8.11 2.76
C LEU A 8 -5.28 -7.20 2.26
N ILE A 9 -4.36 -7.71 1.43
CA ILE A 9 -3.30 -6.91 0.83
C ILE A 9 -3.93 -5.95 -0.18
N THR A 10 -3.67 -4.67 0.01
CA THR A 10 -4.25 -3.64 -0.85
C THR A 10 -3.26 -2.49 -1.05
N THR A 11 -3.38 -1.82 -2.17
CA THR A 11 -2.66 -0.57 -2.39
C THR A 11 -3.42 0.55 -1.67
N PRO A 12 -2.79 1.25 -0.71
CA PRO A 12 -3.46 2.32 0.01
C PRO A 12 -3.90 3.44 -0.94
N ILE A 13 -5.15 3.86 -0.82
CA ILE A 13 -5.71 4.95 -1.64
C ILE A 13 -4.92 6.25 -1.45
N ILE A 14 -4.42 6.50 -0.23
CA ILE A 14 -3.64 7.70 0.07
C ILE A 14 -2.36 7.79 -0.76
N LEU A 15 -1.70 6.65 -1.03
CA LEU A 15 -0.50 6.62 -1.87
C LEU A 15 -0.82 6.92 -3.34
N ILE A 16 -1.96 6.45 -3.81
CA ILE A 16 -2.44 6.75 -5.17
C ILE A 16 -2.73 8.25 -5.30
N ILE A 17 -3.40 8.83 -4.30
CA ILE A 17 -3.70 10.27 -4.28
C ILE A 17 -2.42 11.09 -4.29
N ILE A 18 -1.43 10.73 -3.46
CA ILE A 18 -0.13 11.41 -3.40
C ILE A 18 0.59 11.32 -4.76
N ALA A 19 0.58 10.15 -5.39
CA ALA A 19 1.22 9.95 -6.69
C ALA A 19 0.57 10.80 -7.78
N VAL A 20 -0.76 10.85 -7.83
CA VAL A 20 -1.51 11.66 -8.78
C VAL A 20 -1.27 13.15 -8.53
N ALA A 21 -1.32 13.60 -7.28
CA ALA A 21 -1.06 15.00 -6.93
C ALA A 21 0.37 15.41 -7.32
N SER A 22 1.36 14.56 -7.07
CA SER A 22 2.75 14.79 -7.44
C SER A 22 2.93 14.89 -8.96
N LEU A 23 2.21 14.07 -9.71
CA LEU A 23 2.21 14.13 -11.17
C LEU A 23 1.66 15.48 -11.68
N PHE A 24 0.55 15.98 -11.12
CA PHE A 24 0.00 17.28 -11.48
C PHE A 24 0.97 18.42 -11.15
N VAL A 25 1.62 18.39 -9.99
CA VAL A 25 2.64 19.38 -9.60
C VAL A 25 3.80 19.35 -10.58
N PHE A 26 4.28 18.17 -10.95
CA PHE A 26 5.34 18.02 -11.95
C PHE A 26 4.97 18.64 -13.28
N LEU A 27 3.77 18.35 -13.81
CA LEU A 27 3.29 18.91 -15.08
C LEU A 27 3.15 20.44 -15.01
N ALA A 28 2.62 20.97 -13.90
CA ALA A 28 2.49 22.41 -13.70
C ALA A 28 3.85 23.11 -13.68
N LEU A 29 4.84 22.54 -12.98
CA LEU A 29 6.20 23.08 -12.94
C LEU A 29 6.87 23.01 -14.31
N ALA A 30 6.66 21.94 -15.07
CA ALA A 30 7.19 21.81 -16.42
C ALA A 30 6.64 22.90 -17.37
N LEU A 31 5.33 23.18 -17.29
CA LEU A 31 4.69 24.25 -18.05
C LEU A 31 5.21 25.62 -17.66
N LEU A 32 5.36 25.88 -16.34
CA LEU A 32 5.92 27.14 -15.85
C LEU A 32 7.36 27.34 -16.30
N ALA A 33 8.16 26.26 -16.31
CA ALA A 33 9.53 26.29 -16.80
C ALA A 33 9.60 26.70 -18.28
N ASP A 34 8.72 26.14 -19.09
CA ASP A 34 8.64 26.42 -20.53
C ASP A 34 8.26 27.89 -20.78
N VAL A 35 7.21 28.37 -20.11
CA VAL A 35 6.76 29.76 -20.22
C VAL A 35 7.85 30.74 -19.74
N TYR A 36 8.52 30.44 -18.65
CA TYR A 36 9.60 31.28 -18.15
C TYR A 36 10.77 31.37 -19.14
N ASN A 37 11.12 30.23 -19.73
CA ASN A 37 12.21 30.14 -20.71
C ASN A 37 11.90 30.99 -21.97
N ASP A 38 10.66 31.01 -22.41
CA ASP A 38 10.22 31.85 -23.53
C ASP A 38 10.29 33.33 -23.22
N LYS A 39 9.96 33.72 -21.99
CA LYS A 39 9.99 35.15 -21.54
C LYS A 39 11.39 35.65 -21.21
N HIS A 40 12.28 34.76 -20.72
CA HIS A 40 13.61 35.11 -20.23
C HIS A 40 14.67 34.14 -20.75
N PRO A 41 14.95 34.12 -22.06
CA PRO A 41 15.81 33.08 -22.67
C PRO A 41 17.26 33.09 -22.18
N TYR A 42 17.72 34.18 -21.61
CA TYR A 42 19.11 34.35 -21.12
C TYR A 42 19.25 34.30 -19.60
N ARG A 43 18.19 34.03 -18.87
CA ARG A 43 18.22 33.95 -17.41
C ARG A 43 18.14 32.49 -16.96
N LYS A 44 18.72 32.19 -15.78
CA LYS A 44 18.53 30.89 -15.12
C LYS A 44 17.04 30.66 -14.84
N ASN A 45 16.55 29.50 -15.22
CA ASN A 45 15.15 29.14 -15.01
C ASN A 45 15.02 28.39 -13.67
N PRO A 46 14.41 29.00 -12.63
CA PRO A 46 14.26 28.36 -11.34
C PRO A 46 13.31 27.14 -11.38
N TYR A 47 12.38 27.14 -12.35
CA TYR A 47 11.41 26.07 -12.47
C TYR A 47 12.01 24.76 -13.01
N ILE A 48 13.12 24.82 -13.76
CA ILE A 48 13.82 23.62 -14.25
C ILE A 48 14.34 22.79 -13.08
N ILE A 49 14.99 23.44 -12.10
CA ILE A 49 15.52 22.76 -10.92
C ILE A 49 14.39 22.15 -10.10
N SER A 50 13.31 22.91 -9.86
CA SER A 50 12.14 22.44 -9.13
C SER A 50 11.46 21.27 -9.83
N THR A 51 11.32 21.31 -11.15
CA THR A 51 10.77 20.22 -11.96
C THR A 51 11.62 18.96 -11.81
N PHE A 52 12.93 19.09 -11.89
CA PHE A 52 13.87 17.96 -11.76
C PHE A 52 13.82 17.33 -10.37
N VAL A 53 13.80 18.16 -9.31
CA VAL A 53 13.69 17.67 -7.92
C VAL A 53 12.36 16.95 -7.71
N THR A 54 11.26 17.48 -8.23
CA THR A 54 9.94 16.86 -8.14
C THR A 54 9.92 15.51 -8.86
N PHE A 55 10.54 15.41 -10.02
CA PHE A 55 10.63 14.18 -10.79
C PHE A 55 11.41 13.10 -10.02
N ILE A 56 12.57 13.44 -9.45
CA ILE A 56 13.37 12.52 -8.63
C ILE A 56 12.58 12.06 -7.41
N THR A 57 11.89 12.97 -6.72
CA THR A 57 11.06 12.63 -5.56
C THR A 57 9.94 11.66 -5.95
N LEU A 58 9.26 11.92 -7.07
CA LEU A 58 8.20 11.05 -7.57
C LEU A 58 8.73 9.63 -7.88
N LEU A 59 9.87 9.52 -8.55
CA LEU A 59 10.51 8.23 -8.83
C LEU A 59 10.87 7.49 -7.54
N THR A 60 11.48 8.18 -6.58
CA THR A 60 11.91 7.58 -5.31
C THR A 60 10.72 7.05 -4.52
N VAL A 61 9.64 7.83 -4.42
CA VAL A 61 8.42 7.41 -3.71
C VAL A 61 7.78 6.22 -4.42
N SER A 62 7.68 6.24 -5.75
CA SER A 62 7.08 5.14 -6.52
C SER A 62 7.87 3.85 -6.36
N MET A 63 9.19 3.89 -6.47
CA MET A 63 10.05 2.72 -6.29
C MET A 63 10.00 2.19 -4.86
N GLY A 64 10.06 3.06 -3.86
CA GLY A 64 9.96 2.69 -2.46
C GLY A 64 8.62 2.01 -2.13
N THR A 65 7.52 2.52 -2.66
CA THR A 65 6.19 1.93 -2.49
C THR A 65 6.12 0.55 -3.13
N SER A 66 6.61 0.38 -4.36
CA SER A 66 6.62 -0.91 -5.05
C SER A 66 7.45 -1.95 -4.31
N VAL A 67 8.63 -1.59 -3.82
CA VAL A 67 9.50 -2.49 -3.05
C VAL A 67 8.81 -2.93 -1.75
N ARG A 68 8.22 -2.00 -1.01
CA ARG A 68 7.49 -2.32 0.22
C ARG A 68 6.30 -3.23 -0.03
N GLN A 69 5.53 -2.97 -1.08
CA GLN A 69 4.40 -3.81 -1.46
C GLN A 69 4.85 -5.23 -1.80
N ASN A 70 5.92 -5.39 -2.57
CA ASN A 70 6.47 -6.71 -2.88
C ASN A 70 6.95 -7.46 -1.63
N MET A 71 7.59 -6.78 -0.70
CA MET A 71 8.02 -7.38 0.57
C MET A 71 6.82 -7.88 1.38
N VAL A 72 5.76 -7.10 1.44
CA VAL A 72 4.52 -7.48 2.14
C VAL A 72 3.85 -8.67 1.45
N GLU A 73 3.75 -8.67 0.12
CA GLU A 73 3.15 -9.77 -0.64
C GLU A 73 3.92 -11.09 -0.48
N ASN A 74 5.25 -11.02 -0.40
CA ASN A 74 6.09 -12.21 -0.24
C ASN A 74 6.04 -12.79 1.18
N ASN A 75 5.92 -11.94 2.21
CA ASN A 75 5.93 -12.35 3.61
C ASN A 75 4.81 -11.66 4.40
N PRO A 76 3.54 -11.89 4.07
CA PRO A 76 2.44 -11.16 4.71
C PRO A 76 2.33 -11.42 6.22
N LEU A 77 2.66 -12.63 6.69
CA LEU A 77 2.59 -12.99 8.10
C LEU A 77 3.58 -12.22 8.98
N HIS A 78 4.66 -11.73 8.40
CA HIS A 78 5.66 -10.94 9.13
C HIS A 78 5.13 -9.56 9.53
N TYR A 79 4.15 -9.03 8.80
CA TYR A 79 3.61 -7.68 8.98
C TYR A 79 2.27 -7.63 9.69
N VAL A 80 1.79 -8.76 10.20
CA VAL A 80 0.52 -8.82 10.91
C VAL A 80 0.68 -9.50 12.26
N LYS A 81 -0.17 -9.09 13.21
CA LYS A 81 -0.37 -9.78 14.47
C LYS A 81 -1.71 -10.48 14.41
N ILE A 82 -1.72 -11.77 14.72
CA ILE A 82 -2.92 -12.58 14.72
C ILE A 82 -3.23 -12.97 16.16
N GLN A 83 -4.42 -12.61 16.63
CA GLN A 83 -4.93 -12.99 17.92
C GLN A 83 -6.18 -13.85 17.74
N LYS A 84 -6.20 -15.02 18.36
CA LYS A 84 -7.34 -15.91 18.34
C LYS A 84 -8.09 -15.80 19.65
N THR A 85 -9.38 -15.47 19.58
CA THR A 85 -10.32 -15.54 20.70
C THR A 85 -11.28 -16.71 20.47
N ASP A 86 -12.18 -16.97 21.43
CA ASP A 86 -13.13 -18.09 21.31
C ASP A 86 -14.07 -17.95 20.11
N LYS A 87 -14.40 -16.74 19.70
CA LYS A 87 -15.36 -16.46 18.64
C LYS A 87 -14.78 -15.74 17.43
N ASN A 88 -13.63 -15.14 17.57
CA ASN A 88 -13.07 -14.26 16.56
C ASN A 88 -11.57 -14.49 16.36
N ILE A 89 -11.11 -14.20 15.17
CA ILE A 89 -9.68 -14.04 14.86
C ILE A 89 -9.47 -12.58 14.51
N ILE A 90 -8.57 -11.91 15.25
CA ILE A 90 -8.27 -10.50 15.05
C ILE A 90 -6.93 -10.40 14.35
N ILE A 91 -6.92 -9.81 13.15
CA ILE A 91 -5.71 -9.53 12.38
C ILE A 91 -5.41 -8.04 12.50
N THR A 92 -4.29 -7.71 13.14
CA THR A 92 -3.82 -6.34 13.27
C THR A 92 -2.60 -6.16 12.38
N SER A 93 -2.67 -5.22 11.44
CA SER A 93 -1.58 -4.93 10.52
C SER A 93 -0.64 -3.88 11.09
N THR A 94 0.67 -4.07 10.88
CA THR A 94 1.70 -3.08 11.19
C THR A 94 2.05 -2.21 9.98
N THR A 95 1.44 -2.45 8.83
CA THR A 95 1.69 -1.71 7.58
C THR A 95 0.37 -1.25 6.96
N MET A 96 0.44 -0.20 6.15
CA MET A 96 -0.72 0.30 5.42
C MET A 96 -1.07 -0.55 4.18
N PHE A 97 -0.24 -1.51 3.80
CA PHE A 97 -0.50 -2.39 2.65
C PHE A 97 -1.39 -3.58 2.97
N ILE A 98 -1.64 -3.84 4.25
CA ILE A 98 -2.54 -4.90 4.70
C ILE A 98 -3.62 -4.27 5.57
N LYS A 99 -4.88 -4.60 5.29
CA LYS A 99 -6.00 -4.14 6.11
C LYS A 99 -6.08 -4.94 7.40
N SER A 100 -6.32 -4.26 8.50
CA SER A 100 -6.70 -4.92 9.76
C SER A 100 -8.15 -5.42 9.64
N ALA A 101 -8.40 -6.63 10.14
CA ALA A 101 -9.72 -7.24 10.05
C ALA A 101 -10.03 -8.07 11.28
N THR A 102 -11.32 -8.15 11.61
CA THR A 102 -11.85 -9.06 12.63
C THR A 102 -12.67 -10.13 11.90
N LEU A 103 -12.27 -11.38 12.04
CA LEU A 103 -12.90 -12.51 11.38
C LEU A 103 -13.75 -13.27 12.39
N THR A 104 -14.97 -13.62 12.01
CA THR A 104 -15.86 -14.43 12.85
C THR A 104 -15.56 -15.89 12.60
N ILE A 105 -15.32 -16.67 13.67
CA ILE A 105 -15.15 -18.11 13.57
C ILE A 105 -16.51 -18.74 13.36
N LYS A 106 -16.70 -19.41 12.23
CA LYS A 106 -17.95 -20.06 11.88
C LYS A 106 -17.99 -21.51 12.35
N GLU A 107 -16.88 -22.23 12.18
CA GLU A 107 -16.79 -23.64 12.51
C GLU A 107 -15.36 -24.03 12.85
N ASN A 108 -15.17 -24.90 13.83
CA ASN A 108 -13.89 -25.53 14.13
C ASN A 108 -13.77 -26.81 13.32
N ILE A 109 -12.64 -26.96 12.63
CA ILE A 109 -12.30 -28.15 11.86
C ILE A 109 -11.00 -28.77 12.39
N ASN A 110 -10.66 -29.96 11.92
CA ASN A 110 -9.38 -30.59 12.22
C ASN A 110 -8.24 -29.71 11.68
N ASN A 111 -7.30 -29.33 12.56
CA ASN A 111 -6.13 -28.51 12.25
C ASN A 111 -6.46 -27.06 11.82
N GLY A 112 -7.64 -26.54 12.15
CA GLY A 112 -7.95 -25.17 11.78
C GLY A 112 -9.35 -24.72 12.15
N VAL A 113 -9.70 -23.59 11.58
CA VAL A 113 -11.03 -22.99 11.75
C VAL A 113 -11.51 -22.44 10.40
N ILE A 114 -12.82 -22.44 10.20
CA ILE A 114 -13.45 -21.75 9.09
C ILE A 114 -13.91 -20.39 9.60
N VAL A 115 -13.46 -19.33 8.97
CA VAL A 115 -13.80 -17.95 9.32
C VAL A 115 -14.59 -17.29 8.21
N GLU A 116 -15.43 -16.34 8.56
CA GLU A 116 -16.21 -15.56 7.62
C GLU A 116 -15.77 -14.08 7.67
N HIS A 117 -15.63 -13.49 6.49
CA HIS A 117 -15.30 -12.08 6.32
C HIS A 117 -15.95 -11.56 5.03
N ASP A 118 -16.72 -10.49 5.13
CA ASP A 118 -17.43 -9.85 4.01
C ASP A 118 -18.25 -10.83 3.14
N GLY A 119 -18.88 -11.84 3.77
CA GLY A 119 -19.68 -12.83 3.08
C GLY A 119 -18.89 -13.97 2.44
N ASN A 120 -17.57 -13.97 2.57
CA ASN A 120 -16.70 -15.03 2.07
C ASN A 120 -16.18 -15.89 3.22
N GLU A 121 -16.01 -17.17 2.97
CA GLU A 121 -15.44 -18.13 3.93
C GLU A 121 -13.99 -18.43 3.61
N TYR A 122 -13.16 -18.46 4.64
CA TYR A 122 -11.75 -18.80 4.52
C TYR A 122 -11.37 -19.86 5.54
N VAL A 123 -10.45 -20.75 5.17
CA VAL A 123 -9.90 -21.76 6.05
C VAL A 123 -8.57 -21.28 6.62
N VAL A 124 -8.49 -21.20 7.94
CA VAL A 124 -7.27 -20.81 8.64
C VAL A 124 -6.75 -22.01 9.43
N ARG A 125 -5.57 -22.48 9.08
CA ARG A 125 -4.96 -23.65 9.72
C ARG A 125 -4.07 -23.22 10.88
N ASN A 126 -3.97 -24.08 11.91
CA ASN A 126 -3.28 -23.75 13.16
C ASN A 126 -1.81 -23.33 12.97
N ASN A 127 -1.10 -23.94 12.02
CA ASN A 127 0.30 -23.59 11.72
C ASN A 127 0.47 -22.23 11.06
N GLN A 128 -0.60 -21.58 10.67
CA GLN A 128 -0.61 -20.24 10.05
C GLN A 128 -1.10 -19.15 11.00
N LEU A 129 -1.44 -19.50 12.24
CA LEU A 129 -1.93 -18.57 13.27
C LEU A 129 -0.81 -18.03 14.17
N GLN A 130 0.38 -18.40 13.93
CA GLN A 130 1.53 -17.92 14.73
C GLN A 130 2.06 -16.59 14.28
#